data_44d21370c0a2128eed8abbb2d25938b1
#
_entry.id   44d21370c0a2128eed8abbb2d25938b1
#
_cell.length_a   1.000
_cell.length_b   1.000
_cell.length_c   1.000
_cell.angle_alpha   90.00
_cell.angle_beta   90.00
_cell.angle_gamma   90.00
#
_symmetry.space_group_name_H-M   'P 1'
#
loop_
_entity.id
_entity.type
_entity.pdbx_description
1 polymer ?
#
loop_
_entity_poly.entity_id
_entity_poly.type
_entity_poly.pdbx_seq_one_letter_code
_entity_poly.pdbx_strand_id
1 'polypeptide(L)'
;MKIMFICTGNTCRSPMAEALCRKILKEQNKTDIRCGSAGLSAMDGEPVSDNAAAACAEVGLDISRHRAYTLSSMEAETADVFFAMTPSHGYVLRRAGVPQEKIHVASPEIPDPFGGDLATYRACRDALETAIRAYLEEL
;
A
#
# COMPACT_ATOMS: atom_id res chain seq x y z
N MET A 1 -13.25 8.00 -6.15
CA MET A 1 -11.79 8.13 -6.11
C MET A 1 -11.15 6.79 -5.79
N LYS A 2 -10.10 6.43 -6.50
CA LYS A 2 -9.36 5.18 -6.28
C LYS A 2 -7.91 5.46 -5.92
N ILE A 3 -7.47 4.96 -4.75
CA ILE A 3 -6.09 5.05 -4.29
C ILE A 3 -5.44 3.67 -4.44
N MET A 4 -4.30 3.61 -5.15
CA MET A 4 -3.52 2.38 -5.30
C MET A 4 -2.25 2.48 -4.45
N PHE A 5 -2.09 1.56 -3.52
CA PHE A 5 -0.87 1.46 -2.72
C PHE A 5 0.16 0.61 -3.46
N ILE A 6 1.33 1.16 -3.67
CA ILE A 6 2.36 0.59 -4.55
C ILE A 6 3.63 0.28 -3.76
N CYS A 7 4.09 -0.96 -3.86
CA CYS A 7 5.41 -1.36 -3.37
C CYS A 7 6.05 -2.28 -4.41
N THR A 8 7.14 -2.95 -4.06
CA THR A 8 7.84 -3.81 -5.03
C THR A 8 7.10 -5.12 -5.29
N GLY A 9 6.91 -5.94 -4.26
CA GLY A 9 6.41 -7.32 -4.40
C GLY A 9 4.94 -7.52 -4.10
N ASN A 10 4.25 -6.53 -3.54
CA ASN A 10 2.84 -6.63 -3.16
C ASN A 10 2.57 -7.78 -2.16
N THR A 11 3.53 -8.06 -1.28
CA THR A 11 3.38 -9.11 -0.24
C THR A 11 3.52 -8.58 1.18
N CYS A 12 3.99 -7.36 1.37
CA CYS A 12 4.22 -6.77 2.70
C CYS A 12 3.57 -5.39 2.82
N ARG A 13 4.26 -4.33 2.35
CA ARG A 13 3.84 -2.94 2.59
C ARG A 13 2.49 -2.60 1.98
N SER A 14 2.31 -2.84 0.70
CA SER A 14 1.08 -2.42 0.02
C SER A 14 -0.17 -3.19 0.45
N PRO A 15 -0.12 -4.53 0.74
CA PRO A 15 -1.29 -5.20 1.30
C PRO A 15 -1.67 -4.69 2.68
N MET A 16 -0.69 -4.42 3.55
CA MET A 16 -0.95 -3.84 4.86
C MET A 16 -1.58 -2.46 4.74
N ALA A 17 -1.03 -1.63 3.84
CA ALA A 17 -1.54 -0.28 3.60
C ALA A 17 -2.99 -0.29 3.11
N GLU A 18 -3.31 -1.17 2.19
CA GLU A 18 -4.66 -1.32 1.66
C GLU A 18 -5.66 -1.63 2.77
N ALA A 19 -5.34 -2.61 3.61
CA ALA A 19 -6.23 -3.01 4.70
C ALA A 19 -6.39 -1.89 5.74
N LEU A 20 -5.29 -1.24 6.10
CA LEU A 20 -5.32 -0.10 7.03
C LEU A 20 -6.16 1.05 6.48
N CYS A 21 -5.99 1.37 5.20
CA CYS A 21 -6.75 2.45 4.56
C CYS A 21 -8.25 2.14 4.57
N ARG A 22 -8.64 0.92 4.24
CA ARG A 22 -10.06 0.53 4.29
C ARG A 22 -10.64 0.70 5.68
N LYS A 23 -9.90 0.31 6.70
CA LYS A 23 -10.32 0.48 8.10
C LYS A 23 -10.51 1.95 8.43
N ILE A 24 -9.54 2.79 8.10
CA ILE A 24 -9.58 4.22 8.39
C ILE A 24 -10.74 4.90 7.65
N LEU A 25 -10.94 4.57 6.38
CA LEU A 25 -12.04 5.12 5.59
C LEU A 25 -13.39 4.77 6.20
N LYS A 26 -13.53 3.54 6.70
CA LYS A 26 -14.76 3.11 7.37
C LYS A 26 -14.97 3.87 8.67
N GLU A 27 -13.93 4.05 9.48
CA GLU A 27 -13.99 4.82 10.72
C GLU A 27 -14.42 6.27 10.46
N GLN A 28 -14.01 6.84 9.34
CA GLN A 28 -14.27 8.24 8.97
C GLN A 28 -15.52 8.40 8.09
N ASN A 29 -16.25 7.32 7.83
CA ASN A 29 -17.44 7.31 6.96
C ASN A 29 -17.17 7.88 5.55
N LYS A 30 -15.97 7.67 5.03
CA LYS A 30 -15.60 8.10 3.67
C LYS A 30 -15.87 6.98 2.68
N THR A 31 -17.10 6.93 2.17
CA THR A 31 -17.57 5.85 1.30
C THR A 31 -17.29 6.09 -0.18
N ASP A 32 -16.84 7.28 -0.55
CA ASP A 32 -16.54 7.67 -1.93
C ASP A 32 -15.09 7.37 -2.34
N ILE A 33 -14.27 6.89 -1.41
CA ILE A 33 -12.88 6.53 -1.67
C ILE A 33 -12.72 5.02 -1.61
N ARG A 34 -12.10 4.46 -2.64
CA ARG A 34 -11.76 3.03 -2.71
C ARG A 34 -10.25 2.88 -2.75
N CYS A 35 -9.75 1.74 -2.29
CA CYS A 35 -8.33 1.48 -2.32
C CYS A 35 -8.04 0.06 -2.81
N GLY A 36 -6.86 -0.07 -3.38
CA GLY A 36 -6.31 -1.34 -3.82
C GLY A 36 -4.81 -1.32 -3.62
N SER A 37 -4.16 -2.38 -4.00
CA SER A 37 -2.70 -2.48 -3.91
C SER A 37 -2.14 -3.28 -5.08
N ALA A 38 -0.90 -3.00 -5.45
CA ALA A 38 -0.20 -3.72 -6.52
C ALA A 38 1.30 -3.59 -6.32
N GLY A 39 2.05 -4.46 -6.98
CA GLY A 39 3.50 -4.38 -7.01
C GLY A 39 4.01 -3.92 -8.37
N LEU A 40 5.21 -3.35 -8.37
CA LEU A 40 5.88 -2.99 -9.61
C LEU A 40 6.67 -4.16 -10.20
N SER A 41 7.03 -5.13 -9.36
CA SER A 41 7.74 -6.36 -9.77
C SER A 41 7.21 -7.54 -8.96
N ALA A 42 5.89 -7.69 -8.91
CA ALA A 42 5.26 -8.75 -8.14
C ALA A 42 5.31 -10.08 -8.90
N MET A 43 5.31 -11.17 -8.16
CA MET A 43 5.06 -12.51 -8.71
C MET A 43 3.58 -12.80 -8.49
N ASP A 44 2.80 -12.75 -9.55
CA ASP A 44 1.35 -12.91 -9.47
C ASP A 44 0.96 -14.21 -8.76
N GLY A 45 0.07 -14.09 -7.78
CA GLY A 45 -0.40 -15.24 -7.01
C GLY A 45 0.41 -15.55 -5.75
N GLU A 46 1.53 -14.87 -5.52
CA GLU A 46 2.33 -15.10 -4.32
C GLU A 46 1.55 -14.71 -3.07
N PRO A 47 1.55 -15.55 -2.02
CA PRO A 47 0.81 -15.23 -0.80
C PRO A 47 1.45 -14.07 -0.04
N VAL A 48 0.64 -13.41 0.79
CA VAL A 48 1.12 -12.36 1.68
C VAL A 48 2.15 -12.93 2.66
N SER A 49 3.12 -12.11 3.05
CA SER A 49 4.12 -12.48 4.06
C SER A 49 3.44 -12.84 5.38
N ASP A 50 3.92 -13.92 6.05
CA ASP A 50 3.36 -14.38 7.31
C ASP A 50 3.38 -13.29 8.38
N ASN A 51 4.48 -12.56 8.50
CA ASN A 51 4.59 -11.48 9.49
C ASN A 51 3.73 -10.27 9.15
N ALA A 52 3.49 -9.99 7.87
CA ALA A 52 2.55 -8.95 7.48
C ALA A 52 1.13 -9.32 7.90
N ALA A 53 0.73 -10.57 7.66
CA ALA A 53 -0.58 -11.07 8.08
C ALA A 53 -0.72 -11.03 9.61
N ALA A 54 0.33 -11.44 10.34
CA ALA A 54 0.32 -11.45 11.81
C ALA A 54 0.22 -10.04 12.38
N ALA A 55 0.98 -9.08 11.84
CA ALA A 55 0.94 -7.69 12.30
C ALA A 55 -0.44 -7.06 12.07
N CYS A 56 -1.08 -7.35 10.95
CA CYS A 56 -2.43 -6.87 10.67
C CYS A 56 -3.48 -7.54 11.57
N ALA A 57 -3.33 -8.84 11.83
CA ALA A 57 -4.25 -9.57 12.71
C ALA A 57 -4.29 -8.97 14.12
N GLU A 58 -3.16 -8.44 14.61
CA GLU A 58 -3.08 -7.80 15.93
C GLU A 58 -4.00 -6.58 16.06
N VAL A 59 -4.33 -5.94 14.95
CA VAL A 59 -5.23 -4.78 14.94
C VAL A 59 -6.57 -5.09 14.29
N GLY A 60 -6.93 -6.38 14.24
CA GLY A 60 -8.24 -6.82 13.76
C GLY A 60 -8.41 -6.88 12.25
N LEU A 61 -7.32 -6.89 11.49
CA LEU A 61 -7.36 -6.94 10.04
C LEU A 61 -6.87 -8.28 9.52
N ASP A 62 -7.68 -8.92 8.68
CA ASP A 62 -7.32 -10.20 8.06
C ASP A 62 -6.90 -9.97 6.61
N ILE A 63 -5.60 -10.12 6.32
CA ILE A 63 -5.07 -10.05 4.96
C ILE A 63 -4.54 -11.41 4.49
N SER A 64 -4.86 -12.49 5.22
CA SER A 64 -4.31 -13.82 4.94
C SER A 64 -4.65 -14.36 3.56
N ARG A 65 -5.71 -13.88 2.94
CA ARG A 65 -6.14 -14.31 1.59
C ARG A 65 -5.56 -13.46 0.46
N HIS A 66 -4.85 -12.40 0.80
CA HIS A 66 -4.26 -11.54 -0.22
C HIS A 66 -3.29 -12.32 -1.11
N ARG A 67 -3.36 -12.09 -2.40
CA ARG A 67 -2.42 -12.62 -3.37
C ARG A 67 -1.81 -11.46 -4.14
N ALA A 68 -0.51 -11.51 -4.31
CA ALA A 68 0.23 -10.45 -5.00
C ALA A 68 -0.15 -10.38 -6.47
N TYR A 69 -0.15 -9.17 -7.02
CA TYR A 69 -0.25 -9.00 -8.45
C TYR A 69 0.47 -7.74 -8.90
N THR A 70 0.86 -7.74 -10.17
CA THR A 70 1.57 -6.63 -10.79
C THR A 70 0.58 -5.58 -11.25
N LEU A 71 0.92 -4.31 -11.06
CA LEU A 71 0.08 -3.20 -11.52
C LEU A 71 -0.22 -3.33 -13.00
N SER A 72 -1.50 -3.33 -13.35
CA SER A 72 -1.94 -3.43 -14.76
C SER A 72 -1.86 -2.06 -15.44
N SER A 73 -1.76 -2.08 -16.79
CA SER A 73 -1.78 -0.83 -17.56
C SER A 73 -3.10 -0.08 -17.41
N MET A 74 -4.22 -0.80 -17.28
CA MET A 74 -5.52 -0.16 -17.05
C MET A 74 -5.53 0.61 -15.73
N GLU A 75 -5.01 0.02 -14.66
CA GLU A 75 -4.97 0.68 -13.35
C GLU A 75 -3.99 1.85 -13.35
N ALA A 76 -2.88 1.71 -14.09
CA ALA A 76 -1.93 2.82 -14.25
C ALA A 76 -2.59 4.04 -14.90
N GLU A 77 -3.58 3.82 -15.75
CA GLU A 77 -4.32 4.90 -16.41
C GLU A 77 -5.50 5.41 -15.63
N THR A 78 -6.20 4.53 -14.90
CA THR A 78 -7.52 4.85 -14.34
C THR A 78 -7.52 5.18 -12.86
N ALA A 79 -6.55 4.72 -12.08
CA ALA A 79 -6.48 5.09 -10.66
C ALA A 79 -6.23 6.58 -10.51
N ASP A 80 -6.78 7.16 -9.45
CA ASP A 80 -6.69 8.61 -9.21
C ASP A 80 -5.40 8.98 -8.49
N VAL A 81 -4.94 8.13 -7.57
CA VAL A 81 -3.74 8.35 -6.77
C VAL A 81 -2.95 7.07 -6.65
N PHE A 82 -1.64 7.19 -6.77
CA PHE A 82 -0.69 6.12 -6.52
C PHE A 82 0.11 6.48 -5.27
N PHE A 83 -0.15 5.78 -4.18
CA PHE A 83 0.58 5.98 -2.92
C PHE A 83 1.82 5.09 -2.95
N ALA A 84 2.97 5.70 -3.23
CA ALA A 84 4.25 5.00 -3.35
C ALA A 84 4.95 4.96 -1.99
N MET A 85 5.51 3.81 -1.64
CA MET A 85 6.16 3.61 -0.34
C MET A 85 7.50 4.33 -0.25
N THR A 86 8.20 4.49 -1.36
CA THR A 86 9.53 5.11 -1.43
C THR A 86 9.66 5.98 -2.68
N PRO A 87 10.65 6.90 -2.71
CA PRO A 87 10.93 7.67 -3.93
C PRO A 87 11.23 6.79 -5.14
N SER A 88 11.87 5.64 -4.93
CA SER A 88 12.16 4.68 -6.02
C SER A 88 10.89 4.20 -6.70
N HIS A 89 9.86 3.88 -5.93
CA HIS A 89 8.57 3.46 -6.48
C HIS A 89 7.93 4.59 -7.31
N GLY A 90 8.01 5.81 -6.80
CA GLY A 90 7.51 6.98 -7.53
C GLY A 90 8.23 7.18 -8.85
N TYR A 91 9.55 6.99 -8.85
CA TYR A 91 10.36 7.09 -10.07
C TYR A 91 9.93 6.06 -11.11
N VAL A 92 9.76 4.79 -10.69
CA VAL A 92 9.33 3.73 -11.62
C VAL A 92 7.93 4.03 -12.19
N LEU A 93 7.02 4.53 -11.37
CA LEU A 93 5.68 4.91 -11.84
C LEU A 93 5.75 6.00 -12.91
N ARG A 94 6.58 7.03 -12.71
CA ARG A 94 6.77 8.10 -13.71
C ARG A 94 7.35 7.55 -14.99
N ARG A 95 8.33 6.66 -14.89
CA ARG A 95 8.94 6.01 -16.06
C ARG A 95 7.93 5.17 -16.82
N ALA A 96 6.93 4.64 -16.13
CA ALA A 96 5.84 3.88 -16.76
C ALA A 96 4.74 4.76 -17.35
N GLY A 97 4.86 6.08 -17.23
CA GLY A 97 3.91 7.02 -17.82
C GLY A 97 2.84 7.56 -16.88
N VAL A 98 2.92 7.24 -15.58
CA VAL A 98 1.96 7.80 -14.61
C VAL A 98 2.27 9.27 -14.38
N PRO A 99 1.30 10.19 -14.52
CA PRO A 99 1.52 11.61 -14.29
C PRO A 99 1.97 11.90 -12.87
N GLN A 100 2.92 12.84 -12.74
CA GLN A 100 3.48 13.25 -11.45
C GLN A 100 2.39 13.66 -10.44
N GLU A 101 1.36 14.35 -10.88
CA GLU A 101 0.28 14.85 -10.04
C GLU A 101 -0.58 13.74 -9.43
N LYS A 102 -0.48 12.52 -9.95
CA LYS A 102 -1.18 11.35 -9.39
C LYS A 102 -0.32 10.57 -8.40
N ILE A 103 0.97 10.92 -8.25
CA ILE A 103 1.89 10.16 -7.40
C ILE A 103 2.12 10.89 -6.09
N HIS A 104 1.79 10.20 -5.00
CA HIS A 104 2.12 10.64 -3.64
C HIS A 104 3.16 9.68 -3.08
N VAL A 105 4.33 10.21 -2.70
CA VAL A 105 5.39 9.40 -2.09
C VAL A 105 5.32 9.60 -0.57
N ALA A 106 5.30 8.48 0.16
CA ALA A 106 5.27 8.53 1.62
C ALA A 106 6.48 9.30 2.16
N SER A 107 6.23 10.21 3.11
CA SER A 107 7.29 11.00 3.74
C SER A 107 7.03 11.05 5.26
N PRO A 108 7.91 10.45 6.08
CA PRO A 108 9.12 9.71 5.67
C PRO A 108 8.77 8.45 4.88
N GLU A 109 9.72 7.98 4.07
CA GLU A 109 9.51 6.76 3.28
C GLU A 109 9.29 5.56 4.19
N ILE A 110 8.59 4.55 3.67
CA ILE A 110 8.28 3.32 4.41
C ILE A 110 9.34 2.27 4.07
N PRO A 111 10.25 1.94 5.02
CA PRO A 111 11.27 0.94 4.75
C PRO A 111 10.67 -0.44 4.50
N ASP A 112 11.38 -1.25 3.68
CA ASP A 112 10.94 -2.60 3.38
C ASP A 112 11.19 -3.51 4.58
N PRO A 113 10.15 -4.12 5.18
CA PRO A 113 10.32 -5.00 6.33
C PRO A 113 10.75 -6.43 5.95
N PHE A 114 10.86 -6.72 4.66
CA PHE A 114 11.16 -8.06 4.15
C PHE A 114 12.38 -8.67 4.83
N GLY A 115 12.25 -9.90 5.30
CA GLY A 115 13.32 -10.59 6.03
C GLY A 115 13.41 -10.21 7.49
N GLY A 116 12.64 -9.23 7.96
CA GLY A 116 12.62 -8.82 9.36
C GLY A 116 11.72 -9.69 10.22
N ASP A 117 11.79 -9.46 11.53
CA ASP A 117 10.96 -10.14 12.50
C ASP A 117 9.57 -9.46 12.63
N LEU A 118 8.72 -10.01 13.51
CA LEU A 118 7.39 -9.44 13.72
C LEU A 118 7.45 -8.00 14.24
N ALA A 119 8.43 -7.67 15.08
CA ALA A 119 8.58 -6.30 15.58
C ALA A 119 8.85 -5.32 14.44
N THR A 120 9.65 -5.72 13.44
CA THR A 120 9.92 -4.92 12.24
C THR A 120 8.63 -4.67 11.45
N TYR A 121 7.81 -5.71 11.31
CA TYR A 121 6.53 -5.58 10.60
C TYR A 121 5.52 -4.75 11.37
N ARG A 122 5.52 -4.81 12.71
CA ARG A 122 4.69 -3.92 13.54
C ARG A 122 5.07 -2.46 13.34
N ALA A 123 6.36 -2.17 13.33
CA ALA A 123 6.86 -0.80 13.10
C ALA A 123 6.45 -0.31 11.70
N CYS A 124 6.53 -1.16 10.70
CA CYS A 124 6.08 -0.86 9.34
C CYS A 124 4.58 -0.56 9.32
N ARG A 125 3.77 -1.42 9.94
CA ARG A 125 2.32 -1.22 10.06
C ARG A 125 1.99 0.12 10.68
N ASP A 126 2.66 0.47 11.77
CA ASP A 126 2.38 1.72 12.50
C ASP A 126 2.81 2.94 11.68
N ALA A 127 3.92 2.85 10.97
CA ALA A 127 4.37 3.92 10.08
C ALA A 127 3.39 4.12 8.92
N LEU A 128 2.85 3.03 8.37
CA LEU A 128 1.84 3.09 7.32
C LEU A 128 0.56 3.76 7.81
N GLU A 129 0.10 3.40 9.00
CA GLU A 129 -1.11 4.02 9.55
C GLU A 129 -0.94 5.53 9.69
N THR A 130 0.19 5.96 10.24
CA THR A 130 0.50 7.39 10.39
C THR A 130 0.51 8.11 9.04
N ALA A 131 1.19 7.52 8.05
CA ALA A 131 1.30 8.12 6.73
C ALA A 131 -0.06 8.20 6.01
N ILE A 132 -0.87 7.16 6.12
CA ILE A 132 -2.18 7.10 5.48
C ILE A 132 -3.13 8.12 6.11
N ARG A 133 -3.17 8.22 7.45
CA ARG A 133 -4.02 9.20 8.13
C ARG A 133 -3.63 10.61 7.73
N ALA A 134 -2.34 10.92 7.69
CA ALA A 134 -1.87 12.24 7.27
C ALA A 134 -2.28 12.56 5.83
N TYR A 135 -2.14 11.59 4.94
CA TYR A 135 -2.52 11.76 3.54
C TYR A 135 -4.03 12.03 3.39
N LEU A 136 -4.86 11.26 4.09
CA LEU A 136 -6.31 11.41 3.99
C LEU A 136 -6.80 12.76 4.53
N GLU A 137 -6.08 13.35 5.49
CA GLU A 137 -6.41 14.68 6.01
C GLU A 137 -6.18 15.77 4.96
N GLU A 138 -5.32 15.56 3.98
CA GLU A 138 -5.03 16.51 2.91
C GLU A 138 -6.08 16.51 1.80
N LEU A 139 -6.94 15.52 1.76
CA LEU A 139 -7.94 15.37 0.69
C LEU A 139 -9.17 16.26 0.88
#